data_4f39d2585add0f01c0ef857cd54d5c07
#
_entry.id   4f39d2585add0f01c0ef857cd54d5c07
#
_cell.length_a   1.000
_cell.length_b   1.000
_cell.length_c   1.000
_cell.angle_alpha   90.00
_cell.angle_beta   90.00
_cell.angle_gamma   90.00
#
_symmetry.space_group_name_H-M   'P 1'
#
loop_
_entity.id
_entity.type
_entity.pdbx_description
1 polymer ?
#
loop_
_entity_poly.entity_id
_entity_poly.type
_entity_poly.pdbx_seq_one_letter_code
_entity_poly.pdbx_strand_id
1 'polypeptide(L)'
;FASVEAWGNSSVMARGNSSVVAWDNGSVVALDNSSVVAWGNSSVEARGNSSVVAWGNSQISPKSDTSKIKTSGNARIVRDPCSIDEYVDFYGIENSNGKAKLFKAVRKRDGLYRSDRDSDFMYTIGKSVVADGFCTDPNEDCGNGIHMAYLSWCLAYGSCWPDLAILEVEVDMNTVVVPKYGSGKVRAPSCKVIREVPLEECGLYGKALAKRRNGGAA
;
A
#
# COMPACT_ATOMS: atom_id res chain seq x y z
N PHE A 1 27.70 -3.02 -14.53
CA PHE A 1 26.49 -2.86 -15.33
C PHE A 1 25.98 -4.26 -15.69
N ALA A 2 24.76 -4.60 -15.29
CA ALA A 2 24.09 -5.83 -15.73
C ALA A 2 23.01 -5.46 -16.75
N SER A 3 22.87 -6.27 -17.81
CA SER A 3 21.76 -6.18 -18.76
C SER A 3 20.96 -7.47 -18.67
N VAL A 4 19.64 -7.34 -18.55
CA VAL A 4 18.69 -8.46 -18.40
C VAL A 4 17.55 -8.29 -19.38
N GLU A 5 17.15 -9.39 -20.03
CA GLU A 5 15.90 -9.48 -20.77
C GLU A 5 14.90 -10.35 -19.98
N ALA A 6 13.71 -9.82 -19.78
CA ALA A 6 12.62 -10.45 -19.03
C ALA A 6 11.47 -10.77 -19.99
N TRP A 7 11.18 -12.05 -20.23
CA TRP A 7 10.17 -12.52 -21.14
C TRP A 7 8.99 -13.19 -20.42
N GLY A 8 7.83 -13.18 -21.04
CA GLY A 8 6.64 -13.82 -20.52
C GLY A 8 6.17 -13.22 -19.19
N ASN A 9 5.97 -14.05 -18.16
CA ASN A 9 5.53 -13.64 -16.83
C ASN A 9 6.70 -13.48 -15.84
N SER A 10 7.89 -13.15 -16.30
CA SER A 10 9.08 -13.02 -15.45
C SER A 10 9.04 -11.78 -14.56
N SER A 11 9.72 -11.84 -13.41
CA SER A 11 9.89 -10.71 -12.49
C SER A 11 11.37 -10.38 -12.31
N VAL A 12 11.72 -9.09 -12.42
CA VAL A 12 13.09 -8.60 -12.32
C VAL A 12 13.17 -7.41 -11.38
N MET A 13 14.18 -7.38 -10.52
CA MET A 13 14.57 -6.20 -9.75
C MET A 13 15.87 -5.64 -10.30
N ALA A 14 15.81 -4.44 -10.86
CA ALA A 14 16.95 -3.69 -11.40
C ALA A 14 17.48 -2.72 -10.35
N ARG A 15 18.77 -2.79 -10.03
CA ARG A 15 19.44 -1.91 -9.05
C ARG A 15 20.68 -1.26 -9.63
N GLY A 16 21.09 -0.14 -9.03
CA GLY A 16 22.27 0.61 -9.43
C GLY A 16 22.13 1.16 -10.84
N ASN A 17 23.10 0.89 -11.71
CA ASN A 17 23.12 1.32 -13.11
C ASN A 17 22.76 0.17 -14.08
N SER A 18 21.92 -0.77 -13.68
CA SER A 18 21.52 -1.92 -14.52
C SER A 18 20.50 -1.53 -15.60
N SER A 19 20.45 -2.32 -16.66
CA SER A 19 19.48 -2.18 -17.76
C SER A 19 18.58 -3.41 -17.85
N VAL A 20 17.27 -3.20 -18.03
CA VAL A 20 16.30 -4.28 -18.23
C VAL A 20 15.45 -3.99 -19.45
N VAL A 21 15.21 -5.02 -20.25
CA VAL A 21 14.18 -5.01 -21.29
C VAL A 21 13.10 -6.03 -20.88
N ALA A 22 11.90 -5.57 -20.67
CA ALA A 22 10.75 -6.41 -20.31
C ALA A 22 9.79 -6.56 -21.49
N TRP A 23 9.39 -7.79 -21.76
CA TRP A 23 8.48 -8.16 -22.83
C TRP A 23 7.22 -8.83 -22.27
N ASP A 24 6.18 -8.85 -23.08
CA ASP A 24 4.91 -9.51 -22.77
C ASP A 24 4.25 -9.03 -21.48
N ASN A 25 4.23 -9.86 -20.43
CA ASN A 25 3.65 -9.56 -19.11
C ASN A 25 4.75 -9.43 -18.03
N GLY A 26 5.96 -9.07 -18.42
CA GLY A 26 7.09 -8.92 -17.49
C GLY A 26 6.83 -7.89 -16.40
N SER A 27 7.27 -8.16 -15.17
CA SER A 27 7.19 -7.25 -14.04
C SER A 27 8.59 -6.78 -13.64
N VAL A 28 8.80 -5.47 -13.54
CA VAL A 28 10.11 -4.89 -13.20
C VAL A 28 9.98 -3.90 -12.06
N VAL A 29 10.84 -4.03 -11.06
CA VAL A 29 11.08 -2.99 -10.06
C VAL A 29 12.41 -2.31 -10.39
N ALA A 30 12.34 -1.07 -10.83
CA ALA A 30 13.50 -0.25 -11.19
C ALA A 30 13.91 0.64 -10.01
N LEU A 31 15.14 0.53 -9.55
CA LEU A 31 15.70 1.25 -8.39
C LEU A 31 16.92 2.07 -8.82
N ASP A 32 17.29 3.04 -8.02
CA ASP A 32 18.48 3.87 -8.17
C ASP A 32 18.54 4.58 -9.55
N ASN A 33 19.60 4.34 -10.35
CA ASN A 33 19.80 4.89 -11.70
C ASN A 33 19.54 3.85 -12.80
N SER A 34 18.74 2.82 -12.53
CA SER A 34 18.48 1.76 -13.50
C SER A 34 17.66 2.25 -14.71
N SER A 35 17.85 1.59 -15.84
CA SER A 35 17.12 1.87 -17.08
C SER A 35 16.23 0.69 -17.45
N VAL A 36 14.97 0.96 -17.81
CA VAL A 36 14.00 -0.06 -18.21
C VAL A 36 13.36 0.32 -19.53
N VAL A 37 13.27 -0.66 -20.43
CA VAL A 37 12.42 -0.61 -21.63
C VAL A 37 11.34 -1.66 -21.47
N ALA A 38 10.08 -1.25 -21.50
CA ALA A 38 8.93 -2.12 -21.26
C ALA A 38 8.05 -2.21 -22.52
N TRP A 39 7.73 -3.43 -22.93
CA TRP A 39 6.91 -3.74 -24.10
C TRP A 39 5.71 -4.62 -23.72
N GLY A 40 4.71 -4.65 -24.59
CA GLY A 40 3.51 -5.48 -24.40
C GLY A 40 2.64 -5.01 -23.26
N ASN A 41 2.32 -5.88 -22.32
CA ASN A 41 1.52 -5.62 -21.12
C ASN A 41 2.41 -5.55 -19.85
N SER A 42 3.68 -5.17 -20.00
CA SER A 42 4.63 -5.14 -18.88
C SER A 42 4.21 -4.17 -17.78
N SER A 43 4.58 -4.49 -16.54
CA SER A 43 4.38 -3.62 -15.38
C SER A 43 5.72 -3.16 -14.82
N VAL A 44 5.88 -1.87 -14.60
CA VAL A 44 7.13 -1.29 -14.08
C VAL A 44 6.84 -0.41 -12.87
N GLU A 45 7.48 -0.70 -11.75
CA GLU A 45 7.56 0.21 -10.61
C GLU A 45 8.88 0.99 -10.70
N ALA A 46 8.80 2.31 -10.79
CA ALA A 46 9.96 3.19 -10.97
C ALA A 46 10.29 3.96 -9.69
N ARG A 47 11.44 3.71 -9.09
CA ARG A 47 11.95 4.35 -7.86
C ARG A 47 13.29 5.04 -8.09
N GLY A 48 13.63 6.02 -7.25
CA GLY A 48 14.88 6.78 -7.35
C GLY A 48 14.98 7.52 -8.67
N ASN A 49 16.17 7.59 -9.24
CA ASN A 49 16.46 8.26 -10.52
C ASN A 49 16.28 7.34 -11.73
N SER A 50 15.47 6.29 -11.62
CA SER A 50 15.30 5.32 -12.69
C SER A 50 14.74 5.96 -13.97
N SER A 51 15.12 5.41 -15.11
CA SER A 51 14.64 5.83 -16.43
C SER A 51 13.80 4.71 -17.05
N VAL A 52 12.57 5.01 -17.45
CA VAL A 52 11.65 4.04 -18.03
C VAL A 52 11.13 4.54 -19.38
N VAL A 53 11.22 3.68 -20.39
CA VAL A 53 10.56 3.89 -21.69
C VAL A 53 9.57 2.73 -21.87
N ALA A 54 8.30 3.06 -22.03
CA ALA A 54 7.23 2.06 -22.08
C ALA A 54 6.40 2.17 -23.37
N TRP A 55 6.09 1.01 -23.97
CA TRP A 55 5.36 0.83 -25.20
C TRP A 55 4.22 -0.18 -25.03
N GLY A 56 3.31 -0.22 -26.00
CA GLY A 56 2.18 -1.15 -26.00
C GLY A 56 1.15 -0.77 -24.94
N ASN A 57 0.72 -1.73 -24.14
CA ASN A 57 -0.23 -1.55 -23.03
C ASN A 57 0.48 -1.56 -21.64
N SER A 58 1.77 -1.26 -21.62
CA SER A 58 2.55 -1.29 -20.38
C SER A 58 2.03 -0.32 -19.33
N GLN A 59 2.15 -0.69 -18.05
CA GLN A 59 1.75 0.15 -16.93
C GLN A 59 2.97 0.53 -16.09
N ILE A 60 3.14 1.82 -15.80
CA ILE A 60 4.26 2.32 -15.02
C ILE A 60 3.74 3.00 -13.76
N SER A 61 4.19 2.51 -12.60
CA SER A 61 3.89 3.10 -11.30
C SER A 61 5.12 3.86 -10.80
N PRO A 62 5.16 5.21 -10.89
CA PRO A 62 6.23 5.98 -10.30
C PRO A 62 6.10 5.97 -8.78
N LYS A 63 7.22 5.73 -8.10
CA LYS A 63 7.38 5.79 -6.64
C LYS A 63 8.46 6.80 -6.24
N SER A 64 8.80 7.73 -7.15
CA SER A 64 9.75 8.80 -6.93
C SER A 64 9.50 9.94 -7.92
N ASP A 65 9.71 11.17 -7.50
CA ASP A 65 9.63 12.37 -8.36
C ASP A 65 10.84 12.51 -9.30
N THR A 66 11.93 11.81 -9.01
CA THR A 66 13.16 11.86 -9.79
C THR A 66 13.21 10.85 -10.95
N SER A 67 12.22 9.93 -11.00
CA SER A 67 12.11 8.97 -12.10
C SER A 67 11.75 9.65 -13.42
N LYS A 68 12.47 9.27 -14.49
CA LYS A 68 12.25 9.78 -15.85
C LYS A 68 11.43 8.76 -16.64
N ILE A 69 10.19 9.10 -16.95
CA ILE A 69 9.26 8.17 -17.62
C ILE A 69 8.82 8.74 -18.97
N LYS A 70 8.95 7.91 -20.02
CA LYS A 70 8.38 8.17 -21.35
C LYS A 70 7.45 7.03 -21.71
N THR A 71 6.24 7.36 -22.17
CA THR A 71 5.23 6.39 -22.62
C THR A 71 4.90 6.62 -24.07
N SER A 72 4.57 5.54 -24.80
CA SER A 72 4.09 5.58 -26.18
C SER A 72 3.09 4.47 -26.46
N GLY A 73 2.25 4.64 -27.47
CA GLY A 73 1.12 3.75 -27.72
C GLY A 73 0.05 3.87 -26.65
N ASN A 74 -0.41 2.75 -26.12
CA ASN A 74 -1.37 2.68 -25.01
C ASN A 74 -0.71 2.56 -23.63
N ALA A 75 0.61 2.72 -23.55
CA ALA A 75 1.33 2.69 -22.29
C ALA A 75 0.91 3.85 -21.40
N ARG A 76 0.67 3.58 -20.11
CA ARG A 76 0.12 4.55 -19.18
C ARG A 76 0.88 4.61 -17.87
N ILE A 77 0.91 5.80 -17.28
CA ILE A 77 1.39 6.02 -15.93
C ILE A 77 0.21 5.82 -14.98
N VAL A 78 0.37 4.90 -14.03
CA VAL A 78 -0.61 4.63 -12.96
C VAL A 78 -0.02 5.17 -11.67
N ARG A 79 -0.60 6.22 -11.13
CA ARG A 79 -0.17 6.82 -9.87
C ARG A 79 -1.10 6.39 -8.75
N ASP A 80 -0.54 6.22 -7.56
CA ASP A 80 -1.34 6.14 -6.35
C ASP A 80 -2.03 7.50 -6.12
N PRO A 81 -3.20 7.53 -5.47
CA PRO A 81 -3.80 8.77 -5.00
C PRO A 81 -2.82 9.58 -4.15
N CYS A 82 -2.78 10.87 -4.35
CA CYS A 82 -1.90 11.78 -3.60
C CYS A 82 -2.64 12.94 -2.91
N SER A 83 -3.97 12.94 -3.02
CA SER A 83 -4.86 13.83 -2.28
C SER A 83 -5.98 13.04 -1.60
N ILE A 84 -6.70 13.67 -0.68
CA ILE A 84 -7.82 13.05 0.03
C ILE A 84 -8.95 12.72 -0.93
N ASP A 85 -9.29 13.64 -1.83
CA ASP A 85 -10.37 13.45 -2.79
C ASP A 85 -10.06 12.28 -3.75
N GLU A 86 -8.83 12.24 -4.29
CA GLU A 86 -8.38 11.12 -5.12
C GLU A 86 -8.40 9.79 -4.36
N TYR A 87 -8.02 9.80 -3.07
CA TYR A 87 -8.03 8.60 -2.23
C TYR A 87 -9.44 8.08 -1.99
N VAL A 88 -10.36 8.98 -1.68
CA VAL A 88 -11.78 8.67 -1.46
C VAL A 88 -12.40 8.07 -2.72
N ASP A 89 -12.22 8.73 -3.86
CA ASP A 89 -12.78 8.30 -5.15
C ASP A 89 -12.16 6.99 -5.63
N PHE A 90 -10.84 6.87 -5.56
CA PHE A 90 -10.12 5.69 -6.09
C PHE A 90 -10.43 4.41 -5.31
N TYR A 91 -10.54 4.50 -3.99
CA TYR A 91 -10.80 3.34 -3.12
C TYR A 91 -12.26 3.20 -2.71
N GLY A 92 -13.15 4.07 -3.18
CA GLY A 92 -14.57 4.05 -2.86
C GLY A 92 -14.85 4.23 -1.36
N ILE A 93 -14.12 5.14 -0.71
CA ILE A 93 -14.27 5.39 0.73
C ILE A 93 -15.50 6.25 0.99
N GLU A 94 -16.43 5.74 1.81
CA GLU A 94 -17.56 6.54 2.27
C GLU A 94 -17.08 7.65 3.20
N ASN A 95 -17.26 8.90 2.76
CA ASN A 95 -16.94 10.09 3.53
C ASN A 95 -18.22 10.90 3.79
N SER A 96 -18.61 11.00 5.05
CA SER A 96 -19.79 11.75 5.49
C SER A 96 -19.41 12.80 6.52
N ASN A 97 -19.73 14.05 6.26
CA ASN A 97 -19.42 15.18 7.15
C ASN A 97 -17.93 15.28 7.55
N GLY A 98 -17.02 15.00 6.61
CA GLY A 98 -15.57 15.01 6.84
C GLY A 98 -15.06 13.80 7.63
N LYS A 99 -15.90 12.81 7.93
CA LYS A 99 -15.51 11.58 8.62
C LYS A 99 -15.61 10.38 7.70
N ALA A 100 -14.63 9.52 7.77
CA ALA A 100 -14.61 8.27 7.02
C ALA A 100 -14.32 7.06 7.92
N LYS A 101 -14.77 5.90 7.47
CA LYS A 101 -14.41 4.61 8.04
C LYS A 101 -13.29 3.99 7.24
N LEU A 102 -12.20 3.75 7.92
CA LEU A 102 -11.04 3.04 7.39
C LEU A 102 -10.74 1.83 8.26
N PHE A 103 -9.70 1.10 7.89
CA PHE A 103 -9.30 -0.12 8.59
C PHE A 103 -7.85 -0.04 9.04
N LYS A 104 -7.56 -0.76 10.12
CA LYS A 104 -6.22 -0.90 10.65
C LYS A 104 -5.91 -2.36 10.95
N ALA A 105 -4.81 -2.85 10.38
CA ALA A 105 -4.24 -4.13 10.77
C ALA A 105 -3.46 -3.97 12.08
N VAL A 106 -3.73 -4.80 13.06
CA VAL A 106 -3.10 -4.81 14.39
C VAL A 106 -2.77 -6.22 14.83
N ARG A 107 -1.91 -6.35 15.84
CA ARG A 107 -1.62 -7.59 16.54
C ARG A 107 -2.60 -7.78 17.68
N LYS A 108 -3.30 -8.92 17.75
CA LYS A 108 -4.17 -9.28 18.87
C LYS A 108 -3.50 -10.33 19.74
N ARG A 109 -3.05 -9.96 20.92
CA ARG A 109 -2.41 -10.83 21.91
C ARG A 109 -3.04 -10.64 23.27
N ASP A 110 -3.38 -11.71 23.94
CA ASP A 110 -4.00 -11.70 25.26
C ASP A 110 -5.26 -10.79 25.34
N GLY A 111 -6.05 -10.76 24.25
CA GLY A 111 -7.22 -9.91 24.12
C GLY A 111 -6.95 -8.43 23.86
N LEU A 112 -5.69 -8.01 23.76
CA LEU A 112 -5.26 -6.64 23.52
C LEU A 112 -4.89 -6.41 22.06
N TYR A 113 -5.25 -5.25 21.51
CA TYR A 113 -4.90 -4.84 20.16
C TYR A 113 -3.69 -3.90 20.20
N ARG A 114 -2.59 -4.31 19.61
CA ARG A 114 -1.31 -3.59 19.64
C ARG A 114 -0.86 -3.19 18.24
N SER A 115 -0.15 -2.07 18.15
CA SER A 115 0.51 -1.69 16.91
C SER A 115 1.57 -2.74 16.52
N ASP A 116 1.75 -2.97 15.21
CA ASP A 116 2.82 -3.85 14.71
C ASP A 116 4.22 -3.21 14.90
N ARG A 117 4.28 -1.88 14.81
CA ARG A 117 5.55 -1.13 14.92
C ARG A 117 5.94 -0.80 16.35
N ASP A 118 4.95 -0.66 17.22
CA ASP A 118 5.14 -0.29 18.62
C ASP A 118 4.19 -1.15 19.46
N SER A 119 4.74 -2.13 20.16
CA SER A 119 3.97 -3.08 20.98
C SER A 119 3.30 -2.42 22.20
N ASP A 120 3.77 -1.25 22.62
CA ASP A 120 3.22 -0.53 23.77
C ASP A 120 2.06 0.37 23.35
N PHE A 121 1.97 0.70 22.06
CA PHE A 121 0.88 1.48 21.52
C PHE A 121 -0.36 0.60 21.31
N MET A 122 -1.41 0.86 22.10
CA MET A 122 -2.61 0.04 22.17
C MET A 122 -3.83 0.73 21.57
N TYR A 123 -4.70 -0.10 20.99
CA TYR A 123 -6.00 0.28 20.48
C TYR A 123 -7.10 -0.30 21.36
N THR A 124 -8.05 0.51 21.82
CA THR A 124 -9.17 0.06 22.64
C THR A 124 -10.49 0.36 21.93
N ILE A 125 -11.32 -0.66 21.73
CA ILE A 125 -12.63 -0.52 21.09
C ILE A 125 -13.47 0.53 21.84
N GLY A 126 -14.12 1.41 21.08
CA GLY A 126 -14.95 2.51 21.59
C GLY A 126 -14.15 3.75 22.02
N LYS A 127 -12.81 3.70 22.04
CA LYS A 127 -11.95 4.81 22.45
C LYS A 127 -11.31 5.52 21.27
N SER A 128 -11.01 6.80 21.45
CA SER A 128 -10.12 7.54 20.58
C SER A 128 -8.67 7.25 20.94
N VAL A 129 -7.84 7.14 19.93
CA VAL A 129 -6.39 6.91 20.03
C VAL A 129 -5.69 8.08 19.35
N VAL A 130 -4.64 8.59 19.99
CA VAL A 130 -3.84 9.72 19.51
C VAL A 130 -2.41 9.24 19.32
N ALA A 131 -1.78 9.62 18.21
CA ALA A 131 -0.38 9.29 17.95
C ALA A 131 0.55 10.15 18.82
N ASP A 132 1.69 9.61 19.23
CA ASP A 132 2.73 10.34 20.00
C ASP A 132 3.47 11.39 19.16
N GLY A 133 3.17 11.48 17.87
CA GLY A 133 3.66 12.47 16.93
C GLY A 133 2.94 12.33 15.61
N PHE A 134 2.93 13.43 14.82
CA PHE A 134 2.26 13.43 13.53
C PHE A 134 3.10 14.16 12.48
N CYS A 135 3.46 13.44 11.42
CA CYS A 135 4.15 13.98 10.27
C CYS A 135 3.14 14.41 9.21
N THR A 136 3.15 15.68 8.85
CA THR A 136 2.28 16.27 7.83
C THR A 136 2.89 16.27 6.42
N ASP A 137 4.17 15.89 6.28
CA ASP A 137 4.83 15.86 4.97
C ASP A 137 4.36 14.66 4.13
N PRO A 138 3.64 14.87 3.01
CA PRO A 138 3.16 13.77 2.17
C PRO A 138 4.30 13.04 1.43
N ASN A 139 5.51 13.58 1.38
CA ASN A 139 6.66 12.91 0.77
C ASN A 139 7.25 11.82 1.69
N GLU A 140 6.95 11.88 2.98
CA GLU A 140 7.35 10.86 3.95
C GLU A 140 6.34 9.70 3.96
N ASP A 141 6.71 8.56 3.37
CA ASP A 141 5.81 7.39 3.30
C ASP A 141 5.50 6.78 4.67
N CYS A 142 6.50 6.68 5.54
CA CYS A 142 6.38 6.08 6.88
C CYS A 142 6.54 7.10 8.01
N GLY A 143 6.15 8.36 7.80
CA GLY A 143 6.18 9.41 8.83
C GLY A 143 5.29 9.06 10.04
N ASN A 144 5.57 9.70 11.17
CA ASN A 144 4.82 9.50 12.41
C ASN A 144 3.31 9.74 12.24
N GLY A 145 2.50 8.96 12.94
CA GLY A 145 1.04 9.00 12.91
C GLY A 145 0.41 7.61 12.92
N ILE A 146 -0.91 7.57 13.01
CA ILE A 146 -1.66 6.33 12.93
C ILE A 146 -1.89 6.00 11.45
N HIS A 147 -1.22 4.95 10.96
CA HIS A 147 -1.41 4.46 9.60
C HIS A 147 -2.64 3.56 9.51
N MET A 148 -3.47 3.82 8.52
CA MET A 148 -4.68 3.06 8.21
C MET A 148 -4.90 3.00 6.70
N ALA A 149 -5.79 2.13 6.24
CA ALA A 149 -6.06 1.97 4.81
C ALA A 149 -7.45 1.38 4.56
N TYR A 150 -7.78 1.12 3.30
CA TYR A 150 -8.93 0.32 2.92
C TYR A 150 -8.73 -1.15 3.32
N LEU A 151 -9.83 -1.90 3.44
CA LEU A 151 -9.86 -3.24 4.05
C LEU A 151 -8.88 -4.23 3.40
N SER A 152 -8.89 -4.34 2.07
CA SER A 152 -8.06 -5.33 1.38
C SER A 152 -6.56 -5.05 1.51
N TRP A 153 -6.16 -3.79 1.65
CA TRP A 153 -4.77 -3.43 1.97
C TRP A 153 -4.37 -3.94 3.35
N CYS A 154 -5.22 -3.72 4.36
CA CYS A 154 -4.95 -4.18 5.73
C CYS A 154 -4.85 -5.70 5.82
N LEU A 155 -5.70 -6.42 5.11
CA LEU A 155 -5.65 -7.89 5.02
C LEU A 155 -4.36 -8.37 4.35
N ALA A 156 -3.95 -7.75 3.24
CA ALA A 156 -2.72 -8.11 2.53
C ALA A 156 -1.49 -7.82 3.39
N TYR A 157 -1.44 -6.65 4.03
CA TYR A 157 -0.33 -6.26 4.92
C TYR A 157 -0.14 -7.22 6.09
N GLY A 158 -1.22 -7.60 6.76
CA GLY A 158 -1.17 -8.50 7.91
C GLY A 158 -1.27 -10.00 7.56
N SER A 159 -1.27 -10.37 6.28
CA SER A 159 -1.61 -11.74 5.83
C SER A 159 -0.73 -12.86 6.39
N CYS A 160 0.51 -12.56 6.72
CA CYS A 160 1.47 -13.51 7.33
C CYS A 160 1.45 -13.48 8.87
N TRP A 161 0.65 -12.63 9.51
CA TRP A 161 0.62 -12.53 10.97
C TRP A 161 -0.35 -13.56 11.57
N PRO A 162 0.11 -14.45 12.47
CA PRO A 162 -0.78 -15.42 13.12
C PRO A 162 -1.82 -14.75 14.04
N ASP A 163 -1.49 -13.58 14.56
CA ASP A 163 -2.26 -12.77 15.50
C ASP A 163 -2.89 -11.51 14.88
N LEU A 164 -3.08 -11.50 13.54
CA LEU A 164 -3.74 -10.38 12.84
C LEU A 164 -5.16 -10.15 13.38
N ALA A 165 -5.48 -8.94 13.73
CA ALA A 165 -6.86 -8.47 13.83
C ALA A 165 -7.06 -7.24 12.93
N ILE A 166 -8.26 -7.06 12.44
CA ILE A 166 -8.67 -5.89 11.67
C ILE A 166 -9.59 -5.04 12.54
N LEU A 167 -9.21 -3.80 12.73
CA LEU A 167 -10.05 -2.81 13.41
C LEU A 167 -10.69 -1.89 12.37
N GLU A 168 -11.99 -1.68 12.48
CA GLU A 168 -12.69 -0.58 11.83
C GLU A 168 -12.47 0.68 12.67
N VAL A 169 -12.02 1.75 12.04
CA VAL A 169 -11.72 3.02 12.69
C VAL A 169 -12.44 4.17 11.99
N GLU A 170 -12.92 5.13 12.75
CA GLU A 170 -13.42 6.41 12.24
C GLU A 170 -12.33 7.45 12.34
N VAL A 171 -12.12 8.19 11.26
CA VAL A 171 -11.09 9.23 11.15
C VAL A 171 -11.68 10.52 10.60
N ASP A 172 -11.18 11.67 11.06
CA ASP A 172 -11.47 12.98 10.45
C ASP A 172 -10.58 13.16 9.21
N MET A 173 -11.21 13.14 8.04
CA MET A 173 -10.51 13.23 6.75
C MET A 173 -9.81 14.57 6.55
N ASN A 174 -10.22 15.63 7.24
CA ASN A 174 -9.53 16.92 7.19
C ASN A 174 -8.15 16.89 7.86
N THR A 175 -7.87 15.87 8.68
CA THR A 175 -6.59 15.70 9.38
C THR A 175 -5.71 14.62 8.73
N VAL A 176 -6.23 13.89 7.75
CA VAL A 176 -5.54 12.79 7.09
C VAL A 176 -4.47 13.31 6.14
N VAL A 177 -3.32 12.67 6.15
CA VAL A 177 -2.28 12.81 5.12
C VAL A 177 -2.28 11.58 4.24
N VAL A 178 -2.38 11.80 2.93
CA VAL A 178 -2.20 10.76 1.91
C VAL A 178 -0.74 10.81 1.46
N PRO A 179 0.11 9.84 1.86
CA PRO A 179 1.50 9.82 1.41
C PRO A 179 1.55 9.62 -0.10
N LYS A 180 2.35 10.42 -0.77
CA LYS A 180 2.45 10.46 -2.24
C LYS A 180 2.78 9.09 -2.87
N TYR A 181 3.53 8.26 -2.14
CA TYR A 181 3.94 6.92 -2.56
C TYR A 181 3.55 5.85 -1.54
N GLY A 182 2.47 6.11 -0.79
CA GLY A 182 2.03 5.30 0.36
C GLY A 182 1.38 3.97 -0.01
N SER A 183 1.27 3.66 -1.30
CA SER A 183 0.70 2.39 -1.80
C SER A 183 -0.69 2.08 -1.24
N GLY A 184 -1.50 3.10 -0.99
CA GLY A 184 -2.88 2.97 -0.53
C GLY A 184 -3.08 3.05 0.99
N LYS A 185 -2.04 3.32 1.78
CA LYS A 185 -2.19 3.68 3.18
C LYS A 185 -2.25 5.20 3.35
N VAL A 186 -2.91 5.63 4.40
CA VAL A 186 -2.95 7.02 4.86
C VAL A 186 -2.53 7.08 6.32
N ARG A 187 -2.24 8.27 6.83
CA ARG A 187 -1.97 8.49 8.24
C ARG A 187 -2.76 9.66 8.81
N ALA A 188 -3.08 9.58 10.08
CA ALA A 188 -3.78 10.63 10.81
C ALA A 188 -3.17 10.83 12.21
N PRO A 189 -3.37 12.01 12.85
CA PRO A 189 -2.96 12.24 14.22
C PRO A 189 -3.77 11.43 15.23
N SER A 190 -5.02 11.09 14.89
CA SER A 190 -5.93 10.35 15.77
C SER A 190 -6.97 9.58 14.98
N CYS A 191 -7.56 8.57 15.60
CA CYS A 191 -8.74 7.89 15.12
C CYS A 191 -9.58 7.36 16.29
N LYS A 192 -10.87 7.09 16.06
CA LYS A 192 -11.74 6.38 17.00
C LYS A 192 -11.84 4.92 16.57
N VAL A 193 -11.54 4.01 17.48
CA VAL A 193 -11.70 2.57 17.23
C VAL A 193 -13.18 2.21 17.39
N ILE A 194 -13.80 1.70 16.33
CA ILE A 194 -15.23 1.38 16.32
C ILE A 194 -15.47 -0.05 16.79
N ARG A 195 -14.85 -1.03 16.10
CA ARG A 195 -15.00 -2.45 16.37
C ARG A 195 -13.85 -3.27 15.80
N GLU A 196 -13.71 -4.50 16.26
CA GLU A 196 -12.99 -5.52 15.51
C GLU A 196 -13.89 -6.02 14.37
N VAL A 197 -13.30 -6.21 13.20
CA VAL A 197 -13.98 -6.84 12.07
C VAL A 197 -13.53 -8.30 12.00
N PRO A 198 -14.42 -9.27 12.22
CA PRO A 198 -14.09 -10.68 12.08
C PRO A 198 -13.54 -10.98 10.69
N LEU A 199 -12.49 -11.80 10.59
CA LEU A 199 -11.90 -12.12 9.29
C LEU A 199 -12.91 -12.79 8.34
N GLU A 200 -13.88 -13.50 8.86
CA GLU A 200 -14.97 -14.15 8.13
C GLU A 200 -15.88 -13.14 7.42
N GLU A 201 -15.98 -11.91 7.95
CA GLU A 201 -16.74 -10.80 7.36
C GLU A 201 -15.92 -10.05 6.29
N CYS A 202 -14.61 -10.29 6.22
CA CYS A 202 -13.69 -9.57 5.32
C CYS A 202 -13.63 -10.15 3.90
N GLY A 203 -14.75 -10.60 3.33
CA GLY A 203 -14.83 -11.14 1.98
C GLY A 203 -14.09 -12.47 1.81
N LEU A 204 -13.82 -12.86 0.57
CA LEU A 204 -13.20 -14.16 0.25
C LEU A 204 -11.78 -14.28 0.81
N TYR A 205 -11.00 -13.21 0.75
CA TYR A 205 -9.62 -13.22 1.23
C TYR A 205 -9.55 -13.34 2.76
N GLY A 206 -10.40 -12.61 3.48
CA GLY A 206 -10.51 -12.72 4.94
C GLY A 206 -10.95 -14.12 5.38
N LYS A 207 -11.96 -14.70 4.72
CA LYS A 207 -12.37 -16.08 4.96
C LYS A 207 -11.24 -17.09 4.76
N ALA A 208 -10.41 -16.91 3.72
CA ALA A 208 -9.24 -17.76 3.48
C ALA A 208 -8.19 -17.63 4.60
N LEU A 209 -7.94 -16.43 5.11
CA LEU A 209 -7.05 -16.19 6.25
C LEU A 209 -7.59 -16.83 7.53
N ALA A 210 -8.88 -16.67 7.82
CA ALA A 210 -9.54 -17.28 8.96
C ALA A 210 -9.42 -18.83 8.92
N LYS A 211 -9.70 -19.43 7.76
CA LYS A 211 -9.56 -20.87 7.56
C LYS A 211 -8.14 -21.38 7.81
N ARG A 212 -7.11 -20.67 7.33
CA ARG A 212 -5.70 -21.05 7.58
C ARG A 212 -5.35 -21.08 9.05
N ARG A 213 -5.89 -20.15 9.84
CA ARG A 213 -5.66 -20.09 11.29
C ARG A 213 -6.34 -21.22 12.04
N ASN A 214 -7.58 -21.53 11.68
CA ASN A 214 -8.36 -22.58 12.32
C ASN A 214 -7.92 -23.98 11.88
N GLY A 215 -7.34 -24.16 10.67
CA GLY A 215 -6.86 -25.42 10.14
C GLY A 215 -5.39 -25.76 10.48
N GLY A 216 -4.63 -24.83 11.05
CA GLY A 216 -3.26 -25.07 11.55
C GLY A 216 -3.19 -25.64 12.97
N ALA A 217 -4.33 -25.99 13.57
CA ALA A 217 -4.44 -26.60 14.90
C ALA A 217 -4.86 -28.08 14.82
N ALA A 218 -4.40 -28.81 13.77
CA ALA A 218 -4.56 -30.28 13.66
C ALA A 218 -3.20 -30.94 13.55
#